data_38af9d9c25a5d2f247cd5b875eb4fcd6
#
_entry.id   38af9d9c25a5d2f247cd5b875eb4fcd6
#
_cell.length_a   1.000
_cell.length_b   1.000
_cell.length_c   1.000
_cell.angle_alpha   90.00
_cell.angle_beta   90.00
_cell.angle_gamma   90.00
#
_symmetry.space_group_name_H-M   'P 1'
#
loop_
_entity.id
_entity.type
_entity.pdbx_description
1 polymer ?
#
loop_
_entity_poly.entity_id
_entity_poly.type
_entity_poly.pdbx_seq_one_letter_code
_entity_poly.pdbx_strand_id
1 'polypeptide(L)'
;MSESIRNADLPALMHAFFAHLTTHRWAGQVIGMRAPRGPAYLALSERMCVLLEQAGTPDPLGTAYRLSNLVIGASLTAPMASDEKRVAIDPDQAPTYARLHATHHISPREILSDGLTALLS
;
A
#
# COMPACT_ATOMS: atom_id res chain seq x y z
N MET A 1 -2.33 7.30 -15.65
CA MET A 1 -1.32 6.60 -14.84
C MET A 1 0.08 6.54 -15.46
N SER A 2 0.22 6.38 -16.77
CA SER A 2 1.53 6.21 -17.40
C SER A 2 2.47 7.43 -17.23
N GLU A 3 1.94 8.65 -17.33
CA GLU A 3 2.74 9.86 -17.13
C GLU A 3 3.18 10.02 -15.68
N SER A 4 2.27 9.72 -14.73
CA SER A 4 2.59 9.70 -13.30
C SER A 4 3.65 8.66 -12.98
N ILE A 5 3.60 7.50 -13.63
CA ILE A 5 4.61 6.45 -13.43
C ILE A 5 5.99 6.92 -13.86
N ARG A 6 6.09 7.60 -15.01
CA ARG A 6 7.39 8.01 -15.55
C ARG A 6 8.08 9.09 -14.72
N ASN A 7 7.31 9.99 -14.10
CA ASN A 7 7.86 11.18 -13.44
C ASN A 7 7.81 11.12 -11.91
N ALA A 8 7.08 10.17 -11.35
CA ALA A 8 6.91 10.08 -9.91
C ALA A 8 8.16 9.51 -9.23
N ASP A 9 8.51 10.03 -8.06
CA ASP A 9 9.43 9.36 -7.16
C ASP A 9 8.74 8.14 -6.54
N LEU A 10 9.48 7.36 -5.77
CA LEU A 10 8.97 6.10 -5.26
C LEU A 10 7.74 6.26 -4.34
N PRO A 11 7.72 7.16 -3.33
CA PRO A 11 6.51 7.35 -2.52
C PRO A 11 5.30 7.80 -3.34
N ALA A 12 5.47 8.75 -4.27
CA ALA A 12 4.39 9.21 -5.13
C ALA A 12 3.89 8.09 -6.03
N LEU A 13 4.79 7.25 -6.55
CA LEU A 13 4.44 6.10 -7.36
C LEU A 13 3.59 5.09 -6.57
N MET A 14 3.96 4.83 -5.31
CA MET A 14 3.22 3.91 -4.45
C MET A 14 1.84 4.45 -4.09
N HIS A 15 1.70 5.75 -3.85
CA HIS A 15 0.40 6.38 -3.62
C HIS A 15 -0.48 6.33 -4.88
N ALA A 16 0.09 6.52 -6.06
CA ALA A 16 -0.65 6.39 -7.31
C ALA A 16 -1.14 4.96 -7.53
N PHE A 17 -0.31 3.96 -7.20
CA PHE A 17 -0.69 2.56 -7.26
C PHE A 17 -1.83 2.25 -6.29
N PHE A 18 -1.73 2.72 -5.06
CA PHE A 18 -2.79 2.59 -4.04
C PHE A 18 -4.11 3.20 -4.53
N ALA A 19 -4.07 4.42 -5.07
CA ALA A 19 -5.25 5.11 -5.59
C ALA A 19 -5.89 4.33 -6.74
N HIS A 20 -5.07 3.76 -7.63
CA HIS A 20 -5.55 2.94 -8.73
C HIS A 20 -6.28 1.69 -8.22
N LEU A 21 -5.69 0.99 -7.25
CA LEU A 21 -6.27 -0.22 -6.68
C LEU A 21 -7.55 0.05 -5.88
N THR A 22 -7.63 1.17 -5.17
CA THR A 22 -8.85 1.52 -4.43
C THR A 22 -9.98 1.95 -5.37
N THR A 23 -9.64 2.53 -6.51
CA THR A 23 -10.62 2.86 -7.55
C THR A 23 -11.09 1.62 -8.32
N HIS A 24 -10.18 0.65 -8.52
CA HIS A 24 -10.45 -0.58 -9.25
C HIS A 24 -10.23 -1.78 -8.33
N ARG A 25 -11.13 -2.01 -7.40
CA ARG A 25 -10.96 -3.01 -6.33
C ARG A 25 -10.72 -4.43 -6.82
N TRP A 26 -11.37 -4.81 -7.91
CA TRP A 26 -11.18 -6.13 -8.51
C TRP A 26 -9.73 -6.35 -8.96
N ALA A 27 -9.04 -5.28 -9.36
CA ALA A 27 -7.66 -5.37 -9.85
C ALA A 27 -6.70 -5.83 -8.74
N GLY A 28 -6.89 -5.34 -7.50
CA GLY A 28 -6.08 -5.76 -6.37
C GLY A 28 -6.21 -7.25 -6.08
N GLN A 29 -7.42 -7.78 -6.17
CA GLN A 29 -7.68 -9.21 -5.95
C GLN A 29 -7.02 -10.06 -7.06
N VAL A 30 -7.12 -9.63 -8.30
CA VAL A 30 -6.52 -10.35 -9.43
C VAL A 30 -4.99 -10.36 -9.32
N ILE A 31 -4.39 -9.21 -8.99
CA ILE A 31 -2.94 -9.10 -8.83
C ILE A 31 -2.45 -9.98 -7.69
N GLY A 32 -3.21 -10.06 -6.60
CA GLY A 32 -2.85 -10.91 -5.47
C GLY A 32 -2.85 -12.40 -5.78
N MET A 33 -3.50 -12.79 -6.87
CA MET A 33 -3.62 -14.20 -7.28
C MET A 33 -2.68 -14.60 -8.41
N ARG A 34 -2.12 -13.66 -9.15
CA ARG A 34 -1.31 -13.93 -10.34
C ARG A 34 -0.13 -12.96 -10.43
N ALA A 35 0.92 -13.40 -11.11
CA ALA A 35 2.00 -12.51 -11.48
C ALA A 35 1.47 -11.44 -12.46
N PRO A 36 1.61 -10.14 -12.15
CA PRO A 36 1.10 -9.09 -13.02
C PRO A 36 2.01 -8.89 -14.24
N ARG A 37 1.54 -9.27 -15.40
CA ARG A 37 2.31 -9.19 -16.65
C ARG A 37 1.69 -8.26 -17.69
N GLY A 38 0.55 -7.62 -17.39
CA GLY A 38 -0.04 -6.63 -18.26
C GLY A 38 0.87 -5.42 -18.46
N PRO A 39 0.71 -4.66 -19.57
CA PRO A 39 1.63 -3.54 -19.88
C PRO A 39 1.71 -2.49 -18.78
N ALA A 40 0.59 -2.13 -18.17
CA ALA A 40 0.58 -1.10 -17.09
C ALA A 40 1.35 -1.58 -15.87
N TYR A 41 1.18 -2.84 -15.48
CA TYR A 41 1.84 -3.39 -14.30
C TYR A 41 3.32 -3.67 -14.55
N LEU A 42 3.69 -4.04 -15.77
CA LEU A 42 5.10 -4.18 -16.14
C LEU A 42 5.80 -2.82 -16.09
N ALA A 43 5.15 -1.76 -16.56
CA ALA A 43 5.70 -0.40 -16.50
C ALA A 43 5.89 0.06 -15.05
N LEU A 44 4.92 -0.25 -14.19
CA LEU A 44 4.99 0.05 -12.76
C LEU A 44 6.16 -0.69 -12.11
N SER A 45 6.25 -2.00 -12.35
CA SER A 45 7.31 -2.85 -11.79
C SER A 45 8.69 -2.39 -12.24
N GLU A 46 8.84 -2.07 -13.53
CA GLU A 46 10.09 -1.56 -14.08
C GLU A 46 10.48 -0.25 -13.41
N ARG A 47 9.53 0.68 -13.28
CA ARG A 47 9.82 1.98 -12.65
C ARG A 47 10.22 1.83 -11.19
N MET A 48 9.55 0.95 -10.45
CA MET A 48 9.93 0.66 -9.07
C MET A 48 11.37 0.16 -8.98
N CYS A 49 11.72 -0.80 -9.81
CA CYS A 49 13.05 -1.38 -9.79
C CYS A 49 14.13 -0.35 -10.18
N VAL A 50 13.87 0.48 -11.18
CA VAL A 50 14.79 1.56 -11.57
C VAL A 50 15.03 2.52 -10.41
N LEU A 51 13.96 2.98 -9.76
CA LEU A 51 14.08 3.93 -8.65
C LEU A 51 14.83 3.31 -7.47
N LEU A 52 14.58 2.05 -7.17
CA LEU A 52 15.26 1.34 -6.08
C LEU A 52 16.75 1.14 -6.37
N GLU A 53 17.10 0.81 -7.61
CA GLU A 53 18.51 0.71 -8.01
C GLU A 53 19.21 2.06 -7.93
N GLN A 54 18.55 3.11 -8.40
CA GLN A 54 19.12 4.48 -8.34
C GLN A 54 19.33 4.94 -6.89
N ALA A 55 18.49 4.48 -5.97
CA ALA A 55 18.62 4.78 -4.55
C ALA A 55 19.70 3.94 -3.85
N GLY A 56 20.31 2.99 -4.54
CA GLY A 56 21.33 2.12 -3.96
C GLY A 56 20.77 1.06 -3.03
N THR A 57 19.50 0.67 -3.21
CA THR A 57 18.85 -0.33 -2.38
C THR A 57 19.56 -1.68 -2.53
N PRO A 58 19.94 -2.37 -1.43
CA PRO A 58 20.68 -3.63 -1.51
C PRO A 58 19.95 -4.76 -2.25
N ASP A 59 18.62 -4.80 -2.14
CA ASP A 59 17.79 -5.83 -2.78
C ASP A 59 16.62 -5.15 -3.49
N PRO A 60 16.84 -4.60 -4.69
CA PRO A 60 15.77 -3.84 -5.37
C PRO A 60 14.53 -4.68 -5.66
N LEU A 61 14.70 -5.89 -6.18
CA LEU A 61 13.56 -6.74 -6.53
C LEU A 61 12.77 -7.16 -5.29
N GLY A 62 13.45 -7.63 -4.25
CA GLY A 62 12.79 -8.01 -3.00
C GLY A 62 12.08 -6.83 -2.36
N THR A 63 12.69 -5.64 -2.39
CA THR A 63 12.07 -4.43 -1.88
C THR A 63 10.84 -4.04 -2.70
N ALA A 64 10.90 -4.18 -4.03
CA ALA A 64 9.75 -3.93 -4.90
C ALA A 64 8.58 -4.85 -4.54
N TYR A 65 8.85 -6.12 -4.27
CA TYR A 65 7.79 -7.04 -3.82
C TYR A 65 7.22 -6.66 -2.46
N ARG A 66 8.07 -6.27 -1.52
CA ARG A 66 7.60 -5.81 -0.20
C ARG A 66 6.73 -4.56 -0.30
N LEU A 67 7.13 -3.60 -1.13
CA LEU A 67 6.35 -2.39 -1.38
C LEU A 67 5.00 -2.73 -2.03
N SER A 68 5.01 -3.62 -3.03
CA SER A 68 3.78 -4.05 -3.71
C SER A 68 2.84 -4.74 -2.72
N ASN A 69 3.37 -5.62 -1.87
CA ASN A 69 2.57 -6.29 -0.84
C ASN A 69 1.93 -5.29 0.11
N LEU A 70 2.67 -4.27 0.52
CA LEU A 70 2.16 -3.22 1.41
C LEU A 70 1.02 -2.46 0.73
N VAL A 71 1.22 -2.03 -0.53
CA VAL A 71 0.22 -1.25 -1.26
C VAL A 71 -1.03 -2.08 -1.53
N ILE A 72 -0.87 -3.31 -2.02
CA ILE A 72 -1.98 -4.20 -2.32
C ILE A 72 -2.77 -4.51 -1.04
N GLY A 73 -2.08 -4.86 0.04
CA GLY A 73 -2.73 -5.13 1.32
C GLY A 73 -3.47 -3.91 1.85
N ALA A 74 -2.85 -2.74 1.79
CA ALA A 74 -3.46 -1.48 2.21
C ALA A 74 -4.73 -1.17 1.40
N SER A 75 -4.68 -1.41 0.08
CA SER A 75 -5.84 -1.15 -0.79
C SER A 75 -7.00 -2.10 -0.50
N LEU A 76 -6.71 -3.36 -0.25
CA LEU A 76 -7.73 -4.37 0.04
C LEU A 76 -8.39 -4.15 1.40
N THR A 77 -7.66 -3.63 2.36
CA THR A 77 -8.17 -3.41 3.72
C THR A 77 -8.68 -1.99 3.96
N ALA A 78 -8.51 -1.08 2.99
CA ALA A 78 -8.96 0.31 3.14
C ALA A 78 -10.43 0.44 3.55
N PRO A 79 -11.38 -0.40 3.04
CA PRO A 79 -12.78 -0.32 3.46
C PRO A 79 -13.00 -0.59 4.94
N MET A 80 -12.09 -1.31 5.59
CA MET A 80 -12.20 -1.60 7.03
C MET A 80 -12.22 -0.34 7.89
N ALA A 81 -11.64 0.76 7.42
CA ALA A 81 -11.61 2.01 8.17
C ALA A 81 -13.01 2.52 8.53
N SER A 82 -13.99 2.35 7.62
CA SER A 82 -15.37 2.72 7.88
C SER A 82 -16.01 1.83 8.94
N ASP A 83 -15.74 0.53 8.87
CA ASP A 83 -16.26 -0.44 9.84
C ASP A 83 -15.63 -0.21 11.22
N GLU A 84 -14.35 0.10 11.29
CA GLU A 84 -13.67 0.39 12.55
C GLU A 84 -14.29 1.57 13.29
N LYS A 85 -14.89 2.52 12.57
CA LYS A 85 -15.57 3.66 13.18
C LYS A 85 -16.96 3.31 13.69
N ARG A 86 -17.63 2.30 13.12
CA ARG A 86 -19.01 1.95 13.41
C ARG A 86 -19.14 0.80 14.39
N VAL A 87 -18.18 -0.12 14.39
CA VAL A 87 -18.25 -1.34 15.20
C VAL A 87 -17.49 -1.13 16.50
N ALA A 88 -18.22 -1.22 17.61
CA ALA A 88 -17.63 -1.04 18.93
C ALA A 88 -16.70 -2.22 19.27
N ILE A 89 -15.64 -1.91 19.98
CA ILE A 89 -14.68 -2.91 20.49
C ILE A 89 -15.06 -3.21 21.93
N ASP A 90 -15.25 -4.50 22.24
CA ASP A 90 -15.53 -4.95 23.60
C ASP A 90 -14.25 -4.82 24.44
N PRO A 91 -14.21 -3.90 25.43
CA PRO A 91 -13.01 -3.70 26.22
C PRO A 91 -12.68 -4.87 27.14
N ASP A 92 -13.66 -5.75 27.42
CA ASP A 92 -13.39 -6.94 28.23
C ASP A 92 -12.64 -8.00 27.43
N GLN A 93 -12.90 -8.09 26.11
CA GLN A 93 -12.21 -9.03 25.23
C GLN A 93 -10.88 -8.47 24.73
N ALA A 94 -10.80 -7.16 24.47
CA ALA A 94 -9.64 -6.53 23.87
C ALA A 94 -9.37 -5.16 24.51
N PRO A 95 -8.92 -5.14 25.78
CA PRO A 95 -8.77 -3.88 26.52
C PRO A 95 -7.72 -2.95 25.92
N THR A 96 -6.58 -3.47 25.47
CA THR A 96 -5.52 -2.66 24.87
C THR A 96 -5.95 -2.10 23.51
N TYR A 97 -6.55 -2.95 22.68
CA TYR A 97 -7.02 -2.58 21.36
C TYR A 97 -8.09 -1.49 21.46
N ALA A 98 -9.06 -1.66 22.36
CA ALA A 98 -10.10 -0.66 22.61
C ALA A 98 -9.52 0.67 23.07
N ARG A 99 -8.55 0.65 24.00
CA ARG A 99 -7.90 1.84 24.52
C ARG A 99 -7.16 2.61 23.41
N LEU A 100 -6.41 1.89 22.57
CA LEU A 100 -5.65 2.51 21.48
C LEU A 100 -6.58 3.10 20.41
N HIS A 101 -7.66 2.42 20.07
CA HIS A 101 -8.65 2.94 19.12
C HIS A 101 -9.35 4.20 19.64
N ALA A 102 -9.52 4.33 20.96
CA ALA A 102 -10.17 5.51 21.53
C ALA A 102 -9.34 6.79 21.36
N THR A 103 -8.03 6.64 21.15
CA THR A 103 -7.10 7.78 21.09
C THR A 103 -6.45 7.95 19.71
N HIS A 104 -6.66 7.02 18.77
CA HIS A 104 -6.01 7.06 17.46
C HIS A 104 -7.04 7.06 16.35
N HIS A 105 -6.80 7.90 15.34
CA HIS A 105 -7.59 7.94 14.12
C HIS A 105 -7.01 6.95 13.11
N ILE A 106 -7.88 6.14 12.50
CA ILE A 106 -7.47 5.18 11.47
C ILE A 106 -7.65 5.82 10.10
N SER A 107 -6.55 6.07 9.41
CA SER A 107 -6.53 6.58 8.04
C SER A 107 -5.71 5.65 7.17
N PRO A 108 -6.34 4.95 6.18
CA PRO A 108 -5.59 4.06 5.29
C PRO A 108 -4.43 4.75 4.57
N ARG A 109 -4.62 6.00 4.17
CA ARG A 109 -3.57 6.75 3.46
C ARG A 109 -2.39 7.08 4.37
N GLU A 110 -2.65 7.47 5.62
CA GLU A 110 -1.59 7.76 6.59
C GLU A 110 -0.84 6.49 7.00
N ILE A 111 -1.57 5.39 7.19
CA ILE A 111 -0.95 4.09 7.50
C ILE A 111 -0.03 3.66 6.37
N LEU A 112 -0.47 3.85 5.11
CA LEU A 112 0.38 3.55 3.95
C LEU A 112 1.63 4.43 3.95
N SER A 113 1.48 5.74 4.15
CA SER A 113 2.61 6.67 4.18
C SER A 113 3.63 6.28 5.26
N ASP A 114 3.17 5.96 6.45
CA ASP A 114 4.03 5.55 7.56
C ASP A 114 4.74 4.23 7.25
N GLY A 115 4.04 3.29 6.64
CA GLY A 115 4.61 2.01 6.21
C GLY A 115 5.68 2.18 5.12
N LEU A 116 5.44 3.07 4.16
CA LEU A 116 6.42 3.38 3.11
C LEU A 116 7.68 4.01 3.72
N THR A 117 7.52 4.94 4.64
CA THR A 117 8.64 5.57 5.34
C THR A 117 9.47 4.53 6.08
N ALA A 118 8.82 3.62 6.80
CA ALA A 118 9.50 2.57 7.54
C ALA A 118 10.26 1.60 6.62
N LEU A 119 9.64 1.22 5.48
CA LEU A 119 10.24 0.29 4.53
C LEU A 119 11.44 0.88 3.78
N LEU A 120 11.41 2.20 3.54
CA LEU A 120 12.41 2.88 2.72
C LEU A 120 13.51 3.55 3.52
N SER A 121 13.42 3.52 4.84
CA SER A 121 14.44 4.12 5.70
C SER A 121 15.67 3.25 5.91
#